data_29162e54ad0b8b744729d29e8f85e1a7
#
_entry.id   29162e54ad0b8b744729d29e8f85e1a7
#
_cell.length_a   1.000
_cell.length_b   1.000
_cell.length_c   1.000
_cell.angle_alpha   90.00
_cell.angle_beta   90.00
_cell.angle_gamma   90.00
#
_symmetry.space_group_name_H-M   'P 1'
#
loop_
_entity.id
_entity.type
_entity.pdbx_description
1 polymer ?
#
loop_
_entity_poly.entity_id
_entity_poly.type
_entity_poly.pdbx_seq_one_letter_code
_entity_poly.pdbx_strand_id
1 'polypeptide(L)'
;MNLRTFLPLPAVATSEPPLARDHAPVLPRESGDRPLVVSFLRHTGCPFAEQTLRLLRAAAAARPEVEWIAVSHASRETTDEWARAVGGSGRVELVVDEERRLYGAWGIGRTDLSHFMGPSALKGVVRLARQEIHNRHPQGSRWQGAGTFAVDRSGTVRWRHLPEYAGDLPDLEGAGGAALQKLSA
;
A
#
# COMPACT_ATOMS: atom_id res chain seq x y z
N MET A 1 18.53 -14.24 10.27
CA MET A 1 17.97 -12.87 10.31
C MET A 1 18.80 -12.00 9.38
N ASN A 2 18.22 -11.46 8.31
CA ASN A 2 18.99 -10.66 7.34
C ASN A 2 19.14 -9.23 7.86
N LEU A 3 20.30 -8.89 8.40
CA LEU A 3 20.61 -7.57 8.99
C LEU A 3 20.50 -6.43 7.95
N ARG A 4 20.63 -6.73 6.65
CA ARG A 4 20.55 -5.72 5.57
C ARG A 4 19.19 -5.01 5.52
N THR A 5 18.11 -5.65 5.99
CA THR A 5 16.77 -5.03 6.02
C THR A 5 16.61 -3.95 7.10
N PHE A 6 17.53 -3.89 8.05
CA PHE A 6 17.60 -2.82 9.05
C PHE A 6 18.50 -1.66 8.62
N LEU A 7 19.28 -1.82 7.54
CA LEU A 7 20.04 -0.71 7.02
C LEU A 7 19.10 0.32 6.42
N PRO A 8 19.32 1.60 6.71
CA PRO A 8 18.53 2.66 6.09
C PRO A 8 18.82 2.67 4.58
N LEU A 9 17.77 2.48 3.77
CA LEU A 9 17.89 2.76 2.35
C LEU A 9 18.20 4.25 2.13
N PRO A 10 18.83 4.61 1.00
CA PRO A 10 19.01 6.01 0.63
C PRO A 10 17.69 6.79 0.75
N ALA A 11 17.76 8.03 1.21
CA ALA A 11 16.60 8.89 1.20
C ALA A 11 16.16 9.15 -0.25
N VAL A 12 14.84 9.08 -0.49
CA VAL A 12 14.23 9.50 -1.74
C VAL A 12 13.58 10.85 -1.49
N ALA A 13 13.68 11.75 -2.44
CA ALA A 13 12.94 13.02 -2.39
C ALA A 13 11.44 12.70 -2.26
N THR A 14 10.83 13.26 -1.21
CA THR A 14 9.44 12.95 -0.86
C THR A 14 8.64 14.24 -0.91
N SER A 15 7.60 14.25 -1.72
CA SER A 15 6.62 15.34 -1.81
C SER A 15 5.71 15.33 -0.58
N GLU A 16 4.90 16.37 -0.41
CA GLU A 16 3.76 16.30 0.50
C GLU A 16 2.74 15.27 0.00
N PRO A 17 2.16 14.45 0.87
CA PRO A 17 1.12 13.51 0.47
C PRO A 17 -0.10 14.26 -0.09
N PRO A 18 -0.64 13.86 -1.27
CA PRO A 18 -1.76 14.55 -1.86
C PRO A 18 -2.97 14.54 -0.91
N LEU A 19 -3.62 15.68 -0.79
CA LEU A 19 -4.85 15.86 -0.02
C LEU A 19 -6.08 15.47 -0.86
N ALA A 20 -7.22 15.31 -0.19
CA ALA A 20 -8.49 15.22 -0.91
C ALA A 20 -8.71 16.49 -1.73
N ARG A 21 -9.06 16.31 -3.02
CA ARG A 21 -9.23 17.32 -4.08
C ARG A 21 -7.97 17.72 -4.84
N ASP A 22 -6.78 17.24 -4.45
CA ASP A 22 -5.58 17.40 -5.27
C ASP A 22 -5.61 16.46 -6.48
N HIS A 23 -4.88 16.82 -7.53
CA HIS A 23 -4.57 15.88 -8.60
C HIS A 23 -3.61 14.82 -8.10
N ALA A 24 -3.92 13.57 -8.40
CA ALA A 24 -3.05 12.44 -8.08
C ALA A 24 -1.76 12.51 -8.88
N PRO A 25 -0.60 12.22 -8.26
CA PRO A 25 0.64 12.04 -9.00
C PRO A 25 0.51 10.92 -10.05
N VAL A 26 1.33 10.99 -11.10
CA VAL A 26 1.33 9.99 -12.16
C VAL A 26 1.65 8.60 -11.59
N LEU A 27 0.91 7.61 -12.04
CA LEU A 27 1.13 6.21 -11.74
C LEU A 27 1.19 5.45 -13.06
N PRO A 28 2.19 4.58 -13.30
CA PRO A 28 2.20 3.71 -14.45
C PRO A 28 1.05 2.69 -14.34
N ARG A 29 0.08 2.76 -15.23
CA ARG A 29 -1.09 1.88 -15.28
C ARG A 29 -1.57 1.69 -16.73
N GLU A 30 -2.22 0.57 -16.98
CA GLU A 30 -2.66 0.23 -18.34
C GLU A 30 -3.87 1.08 -18.81
N SER A 31 -4.75 1.49 -17.89
CA SER A 31 -5.95 2.26 -18.20
C SER A 31 -6.01 3.57 -17.46
N GLY A 32 -6.10 4.70 -18.17
CA GLY A 32 -6.17 6.06 -17.60
C GLY A 32 -7.57 6.49 -17.13
N ASP A 33 -8.64 5.82 -17.58
CA ASP A 33 -10.01 6.35 -17.50
C ASP A 33 -10.87 5.74 -16.39
N ARG A 34 -10.32 4.82 -15.60
CA ARG A 34 -11.06 4.17 -14.51
C ARG A 34 -10.76 4.82 -13.16
N PRO A 35 -11.74 4.86 -12.25
CA PRO A 35 -11.46 5.20 -10.87
C PRO A 35 -10.48 4.18 -10.27
N LEU A 36 -9.60 4.63 -9.40
CA LEU A 36 -8.45 3.89 -8.93
C LEU A 36 -8.38 3.89 -7.41
N VAL A 37 -8.03 2.74 -6.82
CA VAL A 37 -7.48 2.68 -5.46
C VAL A 37 -6.05 2.15 -5.55
N VAL A 38 -5.09 2.94 -5.06
CA VAL A 38 -3.67 2.56 -5.00
C VAL A 38 -3.21 2.44 -3.57
N SER A 39 -2.60 1.30 -3.23
CA SER A 39 -2.00 1.05 -1.92
C SER A 39 -0.49 0.84 -2.06
N PHE A 40 0.27 1.71 -1.45
CA PHE A 40 1.71 1.58 -1.29
C PHE A 40 1.99 0.68 -0.10
N LEU A 41 2.54 -0.50 -0.39
CA LEU A 41 2.78 -1.52 0.61
C LEU A 41 4.05 -1.22 1.40
N ARG A 42 4.08 -1.68 2.62
CA ARG A 42 5.33 -1.84 3.36
C ARG A 42 6.18 -2.93 2.70
N HIS A 43 7.30 -3.31 3.32
CA HIS A 43 8.15 -4.36 2.77
C HIS A 43 7.40 -5.70 2.61
N THR A 44 7.74 -6.46 1.60
CA THR A 44 7.29 -7.86 1.45
C THR A 44 7.75 -8.67 2.66
N GLY A 45 6.89 -9.58 3.13
CA GLY A 45 7.10 -10.30 4.39
C GLY A 45 6.56 -9.60 5.64
N CYS A 46 6.08 -8.36 5.54
CA CYS A 46 5.36 -7.69 6.61
C CYS A 46 3.94 -8.26 6.73
N PRO A 47 3.48 -8.70 7.93
CA PRO A 47 2.12 -9.24 8.08
C PRO A 47 1.03 -8.22 7.74
N PHE A 48 1.29 -6.94 7.95
CA PHE A 48 0.33 -5.89 7.57
C PHE A 48 0.28 -5.66 6.05
N ALA A 49 1.40 -5.81 5.32
CA ALA A 49 1.39 -5.78 3.86
C ALA A 49 0.61 -6.99 3.29
N GLU A 50 0.78 -8.19 3.87
CA GLU A 50 0.00 -9.37 3.51
C GLU A 50 -1.49 -9.14 3.75
N GLN A 51 -1.88 -8.61 4.91
CA GLN A 51 -3.27 -8.32 5.20
C GLN A 51 -3.85 -7.26 4.26
N THR A 52 -3.09 -6.20 3.96
CA THR A 52 -3.52 -5.18 2.99
C THR A 52 -3.78 -5.81 1.61
N LEU A 53 -2.88 -6.68 1.12
CA LEU A 53 -3.08 -7.34 -0.17
C LEU A 53 -4.31 -8.28 -0.15
N ARG A 54 -4.56 -8.99 0.96
CA ARG A 54 -5.77 -9.82 1.13
C ARG A 54 -7.04 -8.97 1.06
N LEU A 55 -7.05 -7.83 1.73
CA LEU A 55 -8.19 -6.89 1.71
C LEU A 55 -8.39 -6.27 0.32
N LEU A 56 -7.31 -5.88 -0.35
CA LEU A 56 -7.37 -5.38 -1.74
C LEU A 56 -7.99 -6.40 -2.70
N ARG A 57 -7.63 -7.69 -2.58
CA ARG A 57 -8.23 -8.75 -3.41
C ARG A 57 -9.72 -8.88 -3.20
N ALA A 58 -10.16 -8.84 -1.95
CA ALA A 58 -11.59 -8.91 -1.62
C ALA A 58 -12.34 -7.70 -2.17
N ALA A 59 -11.79 -6.50 -2.00
CA ALA A 59 -12.36 -5.27 -2.53
C ALA A 59 -12.39 -5.25 -4.07
N ALA A 60 -11.33 -5.73 -4.73
CA ALA A 60 -11.24 -5.82 -6.19
C ALA A 60 -12.26 -6.82 -6.77
N ALA A 61 -12.56 -7.89 -6.05
CA ALA A 61 -13.60 -8.84 -6.44
C ALA A 61 -15.00 -8.24 -6.28
N ALA A 62 -15.23 -7.45 -5.23
CA ALA A 62 -16.52 -6.82 -4.94
C ALA A 62 -16.80 -5.59 -5.84
N ARG A 63 -15.76 -4.89 -6.29
CA ARG A 63 -15.88 -3.66 -7.10
C ARG A 63 -15.00 -3.73 -8.35
N PRO A 64 -15.39 -4.52 -9.36
CA PRO A 64 -14.63 -4.70 -10.59
C PRO A 64 -14.54 -3.45 -11.49
N GLU A 65 -15.39 -2.46 -11.24
CA GLU A 65 -15.40 -1.16 -11.92
C GLU A 65 -14.30 -0.22 -11.46
N VAL A 66 -13.67 -0.49 -10.30
CA VAL A 66 -12.51 0.23 -9.76
C VAL A 66 -11.24 -0.53 -10.15
N GLU A 67 -10.20 0.18 -10.50
CA GLU A 67 -8.85 -0.34 -10.68
C GLU A 67 -8.15 -0.42 -9.32
N TRP A 68 -7.56 -1.56 -9.00
CA TRP A 68 -6.94 -1.80 -7.71
C TRP A 68 -5.46 -2.10 -7.91
N ILE A 69 -4.61 -1.25 -7.36
CA ILE A 69 -3.15 -1.33 -7.52
C ILE A 69 -2.49 -1.48 -6.15
N ALA A 70 -1.53 -2.39 -6.07
CA ALA A 70 -0.60 -2.47 -4.95
C ALA A 70 0.82 -2.18 -5.43
N VAL A 71 1.47 -1.19 -4.82
CA VAL A 71 2.85 -0.80 -5.14
C VAL A 71 3.80 -1.42 -4.13
N SER A 72 4.82 -2.12 -4.63
CA SER A 72 5.88 -2.76 -3.84
C SER A 72 7.23 -2.14 -4.19
N HIS A 73 8.10 -1.99 -3.19
CA HIS A 73 9.49 -1.54 -3.39
C HIS A 73 10.53 -2.69 -3.34
N ALA A 74 10.07 -3.94 -3.36
CA ALA A 74 10.92 -5.09 -3.62
C ALA A 74 11.07 -5.30 -5.12
N SER A 75 12.04 -6.13 -5.54
CA SER A 75 12.19 -6.50 -6.95
C SER A 75 10.93 -7.20 -7.50
N ARG A 76 10.78 -7.20 -8.82
CA ARG A 76 9.67 -7.89 -9.49
C ARG A 76 9.59 -9.36 -9.06
N GLU A 77 10.71 -10.07 -9.12
CA GLU A 77 10.80 -11.49 -8.74
C GLU A 77 10.33 -11.71 -7.29
N THR A 78 10.89 -10.93 -6.36
CA THR A 78 10.53 -11.02 -4.93
C THR A 78 9.06 -10.69 -4.68
N THR A 79 8.53 -9.67 -5.36
CA THR A 79 7.13 -9.26 -5.23
C THR A 79 6.19 -10.35 -5.73
N ASP A 80 6.48 -10.95 -6.88
CA ASP A 80 5.66 -12.01 -7.48
C ASP A 80 5.72 -13.30 -6.66
N GLU A 81 6.89 -13.68 -6.14
CA GLU A 81 7.05 -14.84 -5.25
C GLU A 81 6.26 -14.65 -3.95
N TRP A 82 6.41 -13.48 -3.33
CA TRP A 82 5.67 -13.15 -2.12
C TRP A 82 4.16 -13.16 -2.38
N ALA A 83 3.69 -12.52 -3.44
CA ALA A 83 2.28 -12.47 -3.77
C ALA A 83 1.71 -13.90 -3.97
N ARG A 84 2.41 -14.78 -4.68
CA ARG A 84 2.02 -16.19 -4.82
C ARG A 84 1.95 -16.90 -3.48
N ALA A 85 2.93 -16.69 -2.60
CA ALA A 85 3.01 -17.32 -1.29
C ALA A 85 1.88 -16.88 -0.34
N VAL A 86 1.28 -15.70 -0.55
CA VAL A 86 0.17 -15.18 0.27
C VAL A 86 -1.20 -15.32 -0.42
N GLY A 87 -1.28 -16.15 -1.47
CA GLY A 87 -2.53 -16.51 -2.15
C GLY A 87 -2.81 -15.73 -3.44
N GLY A 88 -1.77 -15.13 -4.05
CA GLY A 88 -1.84 -14.40 -5.32
C GLY A 88 -2.31 -12.97 -5.18
N SER A 89 -2.31 -12.22 -6.28
CA SER A 89 -2.82 -10.84 -6.33
C SER A 89 -4.29 -10.75 -6.76
N GLY A 90 -4.85 -11.82 -7.37
CA GLY A 90 -6.20 -11.79 -7.91
C GLY A 90 -6.34 -10.75 -9.02
N ARG A 91 -7.30 -9.82 -8.85
CA ARG A 91 -7.53 -8.70 -9.78
C ARG A 91 -6.74 -7.44 -9.41
N VAL A 92 -5.87 -7.52 -8.40
CA VAL A 92 -5.02 -6.40 -7.99
C VAL A 92 -3.78 -6.39 -8.88
N GLU A 93 -3.53 -5.26 -9.54
CA GLU A 93 -2.30 -5.04 -10.29
C GLU A 93 -1.13 -4.81 -9.33
N LEU A 94 0.00 -5.48 -9.57
CA LEU A 94 1.23 -5.32 -8.80
C LEU A 94 2.21 -4.42 -9.55
N VAL A 95 2.39 -3.22 -9.08
CA VAL A 95 3.40 -2.28 -9.58
C VAL A 95 4.66 -2.37 -8.71
N VAL A 96 5.81 -2.44 -9.36
CA VAL A 96 7.12 -2.49 -8.69
C VAL A 96 7.82 -1.14 -8.83
N ASP A 97 8.27 -0.59 -7.69
CA ASP A 97 8.96 0.69 -7.57
C ASP A 97 10.21 0.53 -6.67
N GLU A 98 11.21 -0.21 -7.16
CA GLU A 98 12.44 -0.50 -6.39
C GLU A 98 13.18 0.76 -5.96
N GLU A 99 13.15 1.79 -6.80
CA GLU A 99 13.80 3.07 -6.53
C GLU A 99 12.94 3.99 -5.66
N ARG A 100 11.71 3.62 -5.35
CA ARG A 100 10.75 4.33 -4.50
C ARG A 100 10.43 5.75 -5.01
N ARG A 101 10.51 5.96 -6.32
CA ARG A 101 10.15 7.24 -6.95
C ARG A 101 8.66 7.52 -6.84
N LEU A 102 7.82 6.48 -7.02
CA LEU A 102 6.37 6.58 -6.84
C LEU A 102 6.04 6.84 -5.37
N TYR A 103 6.66 6.09 -4.44
CA TYR A 103 6.51 6.37 -3.02
C TYR A 103 6.80 7.84 -2.70
N GLY A 104 7.93 8.37 -3.18
CA GLY A 104 8.30 9.77 -2.99
C GLY A 104 7.30 10.74 -3.60
N ALA A 105 6.87 10.51 -4.84
CA ALA A 105 5.90 11.37 -5.53
C ALA A 105 4.53 11.42 -4.82
N TRP A 106 4.11 10.31 -4.20
CA TRP A 106 2.87 10.21 -3.43
C TRP A 106 3.04 10.62 -1.95
N GLY A 107 4.19 11.16 -1.59
CA GLY A 107 4.45 11.65 -0.24
C GLY A 107 4.66 10.57 0.82
N ILE A 108 4.95 9.34 0.40
CA ILE A 108 5.15 8.22 1.33
C ILE A 108 6.64 8.08 1.65
N GLY A 109 7.03 8.70 2.74
CA GLY A 109 8.39 8.71 3.23
C GLY A 109 8.75 7.48 4.07
N ARG A 110 9.75 7.66 4.92
CA ARG A 110 10.21 6.65 5.88
C ARG A 110 9.45 6.79 7.18
N THR A 111 9.21 5.66 7.83
CA THR A 111 8.70 5.60 9.20
C THR A 111 9.83 5.49 10.19
N ASP A 112 9.58 5.85 11.43
CA ASP A 112 10.49 5.70 12.56
C ASP A 112 10.17 4.48 13.43
N LEU A 113 10.95 4.30 14.49
CA LEU A 113 10.81 3.18 15.42
C LEU A 113 9.49 3.25 16.22
N SER A 114 8.97 4.45 16.50
CA SER A 114 7.75 4.66 17.29
C SER A 114 6.53 4.04 16.59
N HIS A 115 6.53 4.05 15.26
CA HIS A 115 5.50 3.45 14.42
C HIS A 115 5.34 1.92 14.64
N PHE A 116 6.40 1.25 15.12
CA PHE A 116 6.43 -0.22 15.31
C PHE A 116 6.26 -0.66 16.75
N MET A 117 6.63 0.16 17.72
CA MET A 117 6.79 -0.24 19.12
C MET A 117 5.60 0.14 20.01
N GLY A 118 4.54 0.70 19.46
CA GLY A 118 3.35 1.04 20.20
C GLY A 118 2.52 -0.19 20.63
N PRO A 119 1.79 -0.12 21.76
CA PRO A 119 0.91 -1.20 22.22
C PRO A 119 -0.13 -1.63 21.15
N SER A 120 -0.56 -0.69 20.30
CA SER A 120 -1.49 -0.92 19.20
C SER A 120 -0.87 -1.77 18.09
N ALA A 121 0.41 -1.54 17.75
CA ALA A 121 1.14 -2.36 16.78
C ALA A 121 1.29 -3.80 17.26
N LEU A 122 1.63 -4.00 18.55
CA LEU A 122 1.76 -5.33 19.14
C LEU A 122 0.42 -6.09 19.17
N LYS A 123 -0.68 -5.44 19.55
CA LYS A 123 -2.04 -6.01 19.46
C LYS A 123 -2.39 -6.40 18.02
N GLY A 124 -2.00 -5.58 17.04
CA GLY A 124 -2.17 -5.87 15.61
C GLY A 124 -1.45 -7.16 15.19
N VAL A 125 -0.18 -7.33 15.58
CA VAL A 125 0.60 -8.54 15.27
C VAL A 125 -0.05 -9.80 15.87
N VAL A 126 -0.47 -9.74 17.14
CA VAL A 126 -1.15 -10.87 17.80
C VAL A 126 -2.47 -11.22 17.09
N ARG A 127 -3.24 -10.20 16.67
CA ARG A 127 -4.48 -10.42 15.92
C ARG A 127 -4.22 -11.10 14.59
N LEU A 128 -3.21 -10.67 13.83
CA LEU A 128 -2.86 -11.27 12.55
C LEU A 128 -2.28 -12.67 12.69
N ALA A 129 -1.50 -12.94 13.74
CA ALA A 129 -0.99 -14.28 14.02
C ALA A 129 -2.13 -15.31 14.23
N ARG A 130 -3.25 -14.88 14.83
CA ARG A 130 -4.47 -15.72 14.97
C ARG A 130 -5.18 -16.00 13.64
N GLN A 131 -4.87 -15.25 12.60
CA GLN A 131 -5.38 -15.41 11.23
C GLN A 131 -4.35 -16.12 10.34
N GLU A 132 -3.35 -16.79 10.93
CA GLU A 132 -2.25 -17.47 10.24
C GLU A 132 -1.39 -16.55 9.37
N ILE A 133 -1.42 -15.23 9.65
CA ILE A 133 -0.57 -14.25 8.99
C ILE A 133 0.66 -14.02 9.86
N HIS A 134 1.80 -14.50 9.39
CA HIS A 134 3.05 -14.46 10.13
C HIS A 134 4.09 -13.56 9.45
N ASN A 135 5.04 -13.08 10.26
CA ASN A 135 6.23 -12.43 9.72
C ASN A 135 7.00 -13.42 8.86
N ARG A 136 7.13 -13.09 7.57
CA ARG A 136 7.98 -13.82 6.63
C ARG A 136 9.35 -13.15 6.54
N HIS A 137 10.27 -13.73 5.79
CA HIS A 137 11.56 -13.10 5.56
C HIS A 137 11.35 -11.72 4.88
N PRO A 138 11.73 -10.62 5.55
CA PRO A 138 11.56 -9.29 5.00
C PRO A 138 12.48 -9.09 3.81
N GLN A 139 11.92 -8.56 2.74
CA GLN A 139 12.66 -8.09 1.57
C GLN A 139 12.36 -6.60 1.39
N GLY A 140 13.37 -5.81 1.05
CA GLY A 140 13.28 -4.36 1.04
C GLY A 140 13.52 -3.74 2.42
N SER A 141 13.21 -2.47 2.56
CA SER A 141 13.43 -1.72 3.81
C SER A 141 12.25 -1.82 4.76
N ARG A 142 12.53 -2.18 6.00
CA ARG A 142 11.52 -2.15 7.09
C ARG A 142 11.03 -0.74 7.40
N TRP A 143 11.81 0.27 7.05
CA TRP A 143 11.55 1.68 7.33
C TRP A 143 10.68 2.37 6.28
N GLN A 144 10.33 1.69 5.20
CA GLN A 144 9.43 2.26 4.20
C GLN A 144 8.02 2.35 4.76
N GLY A 145 7.45 3.56 4.68
CA GLY A 145 6.06 3.84 5.04
C GLY A 145 5.06 3.18 4.07
N ALA A 146 3.79 3.27 4.42
CA ALA A 146 2.68 2.82 3.62
C ALA A 146 1.66 3.94 3.45
N GLY A 147 0.74 3.78 2.50
CA GLY A 147 -0.37 4.69 2.31
C GLY A 147 -1.35 4.15 1.27
N THR A 148 -2.59 4.58 1.35
CA THR A 148 -3.64 4.20 0.39
C THR A 148 -4.41 5.44 -0.04
N PHE A 149 -4.68 5.53 -1.34
CA PHE A 149 -5.37 6.66 -1.94
C PHE A 149 -6.47 6.16 -2.87
N ALA A 150 -7.60 6.84 -2.86
CA ALA A 150 -8.67 6.67 -3.83
C ALA A 150 -8.71 7.86 -4.77
N VAL A 151 -8.71 7.59 -6.07
CA VAL A 151 -8.66 8.59 -7.14
C VAL A 151 -9.84 8.37 -8.07
N ASP A 152 -10.55 9.42 -8.39
CA ASP A 152 -11.66 9.34 -9.32
C ASP A 152 -11.20 9.34 -10.79
N ARG A 153 -12.17 9.24 -11.72
CA ARG A 153 -11.89 9.24 -13.16
C ARG A 153 -11.24 10.50 -13.68
N SER A 154 -11.37 11.62 -12.97
CA SER A 154 -10.74 12.89 -13.34
C SER A 154 -9.28 12.98 -12.89
N GLY A 155 -8.76 11.97 -12.20
CA GLY A 155 -7.43 11.98 -11.61
C GLY A 155 -7.37 12.75 -10.28
N THR A 156 -8.51 13.01 -9.65
CA THR A 156 -8.59 13.74 -8.39
C THR A 156 -8.62 12.77 -7.20
N VAL A 157 -7.78 13.03 -6.20
CA VAL A 157 -7.78 12.27 -4.94
C VAL A 157 -9.07 12.55 -4.17
N ARG A 158 -9.80 11.51 -3.82
CA ARG A 158 -11.07 11.58 -3.08
C ARG A 158 -10.96 11.12 -1.65
N TRP A 159 -10.01 10.27 -1.38
CA TRP A 159 -9.79 9.72 -0.07
C TRP A 159 -8.32 9.29 0.07
N ARG A 160 -7.80 9.39 1.28
CA ARG A 160 -6.47 8.90 1.63
C ARG A 160 -6.44 8.29 3.01
N HIS A 161 -5.55 7.34 3.21
CA HIS A 161 -5.20 6.77 4.49
C HIS A 161 -3.68 6.68 4.59
N LEU A 162 -3.12 7.35 5.57
CA LEU A 162 -1.71 7.26 5.96
C LEU A 162 -1.68 6.62 7.34
N PRO A 163 -1.12 5.42 7.50
CA PRO A 163 -1.15 4.70 8.77
C PRO A 163 -0.45 5.46 9.88
N GLU A 164 -1.10 5.64 11.03
CA GLU A 164 -0.51 6.22 12.24
C GLU A 164 0.44 5.23 12.93
N TYR A 165 0.19 3.94 12.80
CA TYR A 165 1.03 2.85 13.31
C TYR A 165 0.97 1.63 12.38
N ALA A 166 1.89 0.70 12.54
CA ALA A 166 2.09 -0.41 11.61
C ALA A 166 0.85 -1.29 11.36
N GLY A 167 -0.06 -1.38 12.33
CA GLY A 167 -1.29 -2.18 12.25
C GLY A 167 -2.54 -1.39 11.89
N ASP A 168 -2.41 -0.12 11.55
CA ASP A 168 -3.48 0.74 11.08
C ASP A 168 -3.75 0.44 9.61
N LEU A 169 -4.80 -0.33 9.34
CA LEU A 169 -5.16 -0.81 8.01
C LEU A 169 -6.19 0.11 7.35
N PRO A 170 -6.10 0.31 6.02
CA PRO A 170 -7.03 1.16 5.30
C PRO A 170 -8.45 0.55 5.23
N ASP A 171 -9.47 1.41 5.29
CA ASP A 171 -10.85 1.07 4.92
C ASP A 171 -10.96 1.03 3.39
N LEU A 172 -10.79 -0.16 2.80
CA LEU A 172 -10.82 -0.34 1.35
C LEU A 172 -12.23 -0.33 0.77
N GLU A 173 -13.25 -0.62 1.57
CA GLU A 173 -14.64 -0.48 1.14
C GLU A 173 -14.99 1.00 0.96
N GLY A 174 -14.67 1.83 1.95
CA GLY A 174 -14.82 3.28 1.89
C GLY A 174 -13.98 3.90 0.78
N ALA A 175 -12.73 3.45 0.60
CA ALA A 175 -11.84 3.91 -0.48
C ALA A 175 -12.44 3.64 -1.87
N GLY A 176 -12.94 2.42 -2.11
CA GLY A 176 -13.59 2.07 -3.37
C GLY A 176 -14.86 2.90 -3.63
N GLY A 177 -15.65 3.17 -2.60
CA GLY A 177 -16.80 4.07 -2.68
C GLY A 177 -16.40 5.50 -3.02
N ALA A 178 -15.34 6.02 -2.39
CA ALA A 178 -14.83 7.35 -2.65
C ALA A 178 -14.28 7.52 -4.08
N ALA A 179 -13.60 6.52 -4.63
CA ALA A 179 -13.11 6.54 -6.00
C ALA A 179 -14.24 6.66 -7.05
N LEU A 180 -15.42 6.13 -6.72
CA LEU A 180 -16.60 6.16 -7.60
C LEU A 180 -17.42 7.46 -7.49
N GLN A 181 -17.12 8.33 -6.53
CA GLN A 181 -17.85 9.58 -6.37
C GLN A 181 -17.65 10.47 -7.59
N LYS A 182 -18.78 10.91 -8.18
CA LYS A 182 -18.77 11.96 -9.19
C LYS A 182 -18.57 13.31 -8.52
N LEU A 183 -17.91 14.23 -9.20
CA LEU A 183 -17.98 15.64 -8.84
C LEU A 183 -19.47 16.03 -8.86
N SER A 184 -20.03 16.37 -7.70
CA SER A 184 -21.27 17.15 -7.67
C SER A 184 -20.92 18.52 -8.26
N ALA A 185 -21.51 18.81 -9.41
CA ALA A 185 -21.37 20.09 -10.10
C ALA A 185 -21.83 21.25 -9.23
#